data_3a0b48a9ea3ccc4a934c8379eaf6bd2b
#
_entry.id   3a0b48a9ea3ccc4a934c8379eaf6bd2b
#
_cell.length_a   1.000
_cell.length_b   1.000
_cell.length_c   1.000
_cell.angle_alpha   90.00
_cell.angle_beta   90.00
_cell.angle_gamma   90.00
#
_symmetry.space_group_name_H-M   'P 1'
#
loop_
_entity.id
_entity.type
_entity.pdbx_description
1 polymer ?
#
loop_
_entity_poly.entity_id
_entity_poly.type
_entity_poly.pdbx_seq_one_letter_code
_entity_poly.pdbx_strand_id
1 'polypeptide(L)'
;FNLDKEVIYDVKIDKHREKRSINANNYLWELCTQIGNVLRKSKEEVYFEMLVEYGQSIMVSVLSNVNMNGFYKYFKEAGKSILNGKEFTHYKLYKGSSEYDTKEMYILLEGVVQEARQLGIKTKEDYEIEKIMEAWCK
;
A
#
# COMPACT_ATOMS: atom_id res chain seq x y z
N PHE A 1 -2.97 21.57 -0.97
CA PHE A 1 -3.35 21.92 -1.22
C PHE A 1 -3.21 21.85 -1.39
N ASN A 2 -2.86 22.17 -0.51
CA ASN A 2 -3.13 22.47 -0.83
C ASN A 2 -2.75 22.57 -0.98
N LEU A 3 -2.38 22.87 -0.70
CA LEU A 3 -2.43 23.25 -0.93
C LEU A 3 -2.17 23.41 -1.06
N ASP A 4 -1.98 23.74 -0.49
CA ASP A 4 -2.14 24.11 -0.84
C ASP A 4 -1.72 24.36 -0.87
N LYS A 5 -1.60 24.59 -0.22
CA LYS A 5 -1.67 24.86 -0.38
C LYS A 5 -1.13 24.89 -0.63
N GLU A 6 -0.71 25.29 -0.40
CA GLU A 6 -0.53 25.39 -0.81
C GLU A 6 -0.03 25.42 -1.32
N VAL A 7 0.34 25.99 -0.52
CA VAL A 7 0.45 26.02 -1.27
C VAL A 7 1.05 26.29 -1.64
N ILE A 8 1.31 26.72 -1.01
CA ILE A 8 1.42 26.83 -1.57
C ILE A 8 2.13 26.95 -1.96
N TYR A 9 2.60 27.22 -2.05
CA TYR A 9 2.85 27.30 -2.69
C TYR A 9 3.56 27.31 -3.36
N ASP A 10 3.72 27.63 -2.44
CA ASP A 10 3.90 27.48 -3.36
C ASP A 10 4.35 27.39 -4.17
N VAL A 11 4.57 27.85 -3.86
CA VAL A 11 4.54 27.59 -4.81
C VAL A 11 5.21 27.37 -5.53
N LYS A 12 5.61 27.78 -5.44
CA LYS A 12 5.81 27.53 -6.30
C LYS A 12 6.42 26.90 -6.83
N ILE A 13 6.60 26.65 -6.46
CA ILE A 13 6.79 25.81 -7.11
C ILE A 13 6.99 25.19 -7.62
N ASP A 14 7.01 25.09 -7.32
CA ASP A 14 6.79 24.33 -8.04
C ASP A 14 6.66 23.92 -8.71
N LYS A 15 6.75 24.04 -8.64
CA LYS A 15 6.39 23.44 -9.31
C LYS A 15 6.75 22.83 -10.04
N HIS A 16 7.17 22.41 -9.93
CA HIS A 16 7.50 21.60 -10.59
C HIS A 16 7.64 20.56 -10.41
N ARG A 17 7.35 20.02 -9.66
CA ARG A 17 7.32 18.84 -9.46
C ARG A 17 6.26 18.07 -9.63
N GLU A 18 5.72 18.19 -9.86
CA GLU A 18 5.00 17.62 -10.20
C GLU A 18 4.58 17.15 -11.08
N LYS A 19 4.32 17.38 -11.45
CA LYS A 19 4.01 16.94 -12.32
C LYS A 19 4.42 16.00 -12.84
N ARG A 20 4.39 16.05 -12.99
CA ARG A 20 4.97 15.28 -13.64
C ARG A 20 5.20 14.07 -13.23
N SER A 21 5.40 13.98 -12.46
CA SER A 21 5.91 12.71 -12.11
C SER A 21 4.87 11.89 -11.45
N ILE A 22 4.77 10.68 -11.92
CA ILE A 22 4.01 9.66 -11.25
C ILE A 22 4.85 9.22 -10.08
N ASN A 23 4.34 9.34 -8.87
CA ASN A 23 5.08 8.85 -7.72
C ASN A 23 4.83 7.35 -7.57
N ALA A 24 5.62 6.72 -6.71
CA ALA A 24 5.57 5.27 -6.55
C ALA A 24 4.19 4.78 -6.12
N ASN A 25 3.54 5.50 -5.23
CA ASN A 25 2.24 5.07 -4.75
C ASN A 25 1.17 5.14 -5.85
N ASN A 26 1.24 6.17 -6.69
CA ASN A 26 0.30 6.27 -7.81
C ASN A 26 0.51 5.14 -8.80
N TYR A 27 1.77 4.80 -9.08
CA TYR A 27 2.06 3.71 -9.99
C TYR A 27 1.60 2.38 -9.40
N LEU A 28 1.79 2.20 -8.11
CA LEU A 28 1.30 1.02 -7.42
C LEU A 28 -0.20 0.84 -7.64
N TRP A 29 -0.99 1.89 -7.44
CA TRP A 29 -2.43 1.82 -7.65
C TRP A 29 -2.80 1.58 -9.09
N GLU A 30 -2.03 2.15 -10.02
CA GLU A 30 -2.26 1.90 -11.44
C GLU A 30 -2.07 0.42 -11.77
N LEU A 31 -1.03 -0.20 -11.24
CA LEU A 31 -0.80 -1.63 -11.44
C LEU A 31 -1.89 -2.47 -10.79
N CYS A 32 -2.33 -2.09 -9.61
CA CYS A 32 -3.42 -2.80 -8.94
C CYS A 32 -4.69 -2.75 -9.79
N THR A 33 -4.95 -1.61 -10.43
CA THR A 33 -6.10 -1.48 -11.32
C THR A 33 -5.97 -2.43 -12.52
N GLN A 34 -4.79 -2.49 -13.12
CA GLN A 34 -4.58 -3.36 -14.27
C GLN A 34 -4.66 -4.84 -13.89
N ILE A 35 -4.09 -5.19 -12.76
CA ILE A 35 -4.19 -6.57 -12.26
C ILE A 35 -5.64 -6.93 -11.99
N GLY A 36 -6.37 -6.01 -11.39
CA GLY A 36 -7.79 -6.24 -11.10
C GLY A 36 -8.60 -6.45 -12.37
N ASN A 37 -8.28 -5.71 -13.42
CA ASN A 37 -8.96 -5.88 -14.70
C ASN A 37 -8.75 -7.28 -15.25
N VAL A 38 -7.54 -7.82 -15.12
CA VAL A 38 -7.22 -9.16 -15.60
C VAL A 38 -7.91 -10.22 -14.75
N LEU A 39 -7.88 -10.06 -13.43
CA LEU A 39 -8.39 -11.06 -12.50
C LEU A 39 -9.86 -10.86 -12.14
N ARG A 40 -10.48 -9.81 -12.67
CA ARG A 40 -11.88 -9.48 -12.39
C ARG A 40 -12.09 -9.18 -10.91
N LYS A 41 -11.21 -8.38 -10.36
CA LYS A 41 -11.27 -7.92 -8.97
C LYS A 41 -11.17 -6.41 -8.96
N SER A 42 -11.67 -5.80 -7.88
CA SER A 42 -11.50 -4.37 -7.71
C SER A 42 -10.03 -4.05 -7.40
N LYS A 43 -9.62 -2.82 -7.68
CA LYS A 43 -8.26 -2.41 -7.36
C LYS A 43 -8.02 -2.45 -5.86
N GLU A 44 -9.05 -2.21 -5.06
CA GLU A 44 -8.92 -2.27 -3.61
C GLU A 44 -8.67 -3.69 -3.13
N GLU A 45 -9.33 -4.66 -3.74
CA GLU A 45 -9.08 -6.06 -3.41
C GLU A 45 -7.65 -6.46 -3.75
N VAL A 46 -7.18 -6.07 -4.96
CA VAL A 46 -5.82 -6.39 -5.36
C VAL A 46 -4.83 -5.71 -4.43
N TYR A 47 -5.07 -4.44 -4.12
CA TYR A 47 -4.19 -3.69 -3.24
C TYR A 47 -4.04 -4.40 -1.88
N PHE A 48 -5.15 -4.83 -1.31
CA PHE A 48 -5.10 -5.53 -0.02
C PHE A 48 -4.32 -6.83 -0.15
N GLU A 49 -4.54 -7.59 -1.23
CA GLU A 49 -3.81 -8.83 -1.45
C GLU A 49 -2.31 -8.58 -1.56
N MET A 50 -1.93 -7.48 -2.21
CA MET A 50 -0.52 -7.14 -2.34
C MET A 50 0.07 -6.72 -1.00
N LEU A 51 -0.69 -6.01 -0.17
CA LEU A 51 -0.22 -5.69 1.18
C LEU A 51 0.00 -6.95 2.00
N VAL A 52 -0.87 -7.94 1.85
CA VAL A 52 -0.72 -9.20 2.57
C VAL A 52 0.54 -9.93 2.14
N GLU A 53 0.82 -9.93 0.83
CA GLU A 53 1.96 -10.66 0.29
C GLU A 53 3.30 -9.95 0.49
N TYR A 54 3.31 -8.65 0.28
CA TYR A 54 4.58 -7.90 0.20
C TYR A 54 4.67 -6.74 1.15
N GLY A 55 3.62 -6.46 1.91
CA GLY A 55 3.55 -5.25 2.72
C GLY A 55 4.02 -5.44 4.14
N GLN A 56 3.88 -4.38 4.91
CA GLN A 56 4.33 -4.32 6.30
C GLN A 56 3.14 -4.53 7.23
N SER A 57 3.34 -5.33 8.27
CA SER A 57 2.26 -5.63 9.21
C SER A 57 2.79 -5.71 10.63
N ILE A 58 1.87 -5.57 11.59
CA ILE A 58 2.15 -5.83 13.00
C ILE A 58 1.05 -6.74 13.53
N MET A 59 1.37 -7.46 14.60
CA MET A 59 0.39 -8.30 15.28
C MET A 59 -0.17 -7.56 16.48
N VAL A 60 -1.48 -7.63 16.65
CA VAL A 60 -2.12 -7.12 17.87
C VAL A 60 -3.07 -8.18 18.39
N SER A 61 -3.34 -8.11 19.70
CA SER A 61 -4.30 -9.01 20.34
C SER A 61 -5.33 -8.15 21.05
N VAL A 62 -6.60 -8.43 20.80
CA VAL A 62 -7.69 -7.69 21.44
C VAL A 62 -8.70 -8.69 21.98
N LEU A 63 -9.49 -8.24 22.95
CA LEU A 63 -10.60 -9.09 23.43
C LEU A 63 -11.50 -9.44 22.26
N SER A 64 -11.96 -10.70 22.23
CA SER A 64 -12.69 -11.19 21.06
C SER A 64 -14.01 -10.50 20.82
N ASN A 65 -14.54 -9.78 21.82
CA ASN A 65 -15.79 -9.04 21.64
C ASN A 65 -15.59 -7.67 21.00
N VAL A 66 -14.33 -7.28 20.70
CA VAL A 66 -14.05 -6.00 20.03
C VAL A 66 -14.29 -6.15 18.55
N ASN A 67 -15.05 -5.22 17.98
CA ASN A 67 -15.29 -5.21 16.54
C ASN A 67 -14.21 -4.39 15.86
N MET A 68 -13.35 -5.07 15.09
CA MET A 68 -12.22 -4.41 14.42
C MET A 68 -12.65 -3.55 13.23
N ASN A 69 -13.84 -3.80 12.69
CA ASN A 69 -14.35 -2.97 11.59
C ASN A 69 -14.53 -1.56 12.12
N GLY A 70 -13.96 -0.59 11.44
CA GLY A 70 -14.01 0.79 11.88
C GLY A 70 -12.83 1.21 12.71
N PHE A 71 -12.02 0.28 13.23
CA PHE A 71 -10.80 0.62 13.94
C PHE A 71 -9.60 0.64 13.02
N TYR A 72 -9.57 -0.27 12.04
CA TYR A 72 -8.43 -0.37 11.15
C TYR A 72 -8.92 -0.81 9.78
N LYS A 73 -8.27 -0.31 8.74
CA LYS A 73 -8.75 -0.52 7.38
C LYS A 73 -8.29 -1.86 6.79
N TYR A 74 -7.03 -2.21 7.02
CA TYR A 74 -6.45 -3.43 6.43
C TYR A 74 -6.02 -4.37 7.52
N PHE A 75 -6.76 -5.45 7.73
CA PHE A 75 -6.41 -6.40 8.77
C PHE A 75 -6.92 -7.79 8.41
N LYS A 76 -6.31 -8.80 9.02
CA LYS A 76 -6.77 -10.18 8.90
C LYS A 76 -6.69 -10.84 10.27
N GLU A 77 -7.68 -11.69 10.54
CA GLU A 77 -7.64 -12.46 11.77
C GLU A 77 -6.56 -13.54 11.69
N ALA A 78 -5.77 -13.68 12.75
CA ALA A 78 -4.63 -14.59 12.78
C ALA A 78 -4.75 -15.67 13.83
N GLY A 79 -5.89 -15.78 14.52
CA GLY A 79 -6.10 -16.83 15.49
C GLY A 79 -6.67 -16.29 16.79
N LYS A 80 -6.90 -17.21 17.73
CA LYS A 80 -7.47 -16.87 19.03
C LYS A 80 -6.71 -17.56 20.13
N SER A 81 -6.78 -17.01 21.34
CA SER A 81 -6.21 -17.65 22.51
C SER A 81 -7.00 -17.22 23.73
N ILE A 82 -6.78 -17.96 24.82
CA ILE A 82 -7.45 -17.65 26.09
C ILE A 82 -6.34 -17.33 27.10
N LEU A 83 -6.52 -16.19 27.79
CA LEU A 83 -5.59 -15.77 28.80
C LEU A 83 -6.38 -15.28 30.00
N ASN A 84 -6.11 -15.86 31.19
CA ASN A 84 -6.81 -15.50 32.42
C ASN A 84 -8.32 -15.59 32.27
N GLY A 85 -8.80 -16.64 31.56
CA GLY A 85 -10.23 -16.87 31.39
C GLY A 85 -10.90 -15.98 30.36
N LYS A 86 -10.13 -15.14 29.67
CA LYS A 86 -10.69 -14.25 28.64
C LYS A 86 -10.18 -14.65 27.29
N GLU A 87 -11.07 -14.60 26.29
CA GLU A 87 -10.72 -14.93 24.93
C GLU A 87 -10.19 -13.70 24.21
N PHE A 88 -9.04 -13.87 23.54
CA PHE A 88 -8.43 -12.83 22.73
C PHE A 88 -8.40 -13.29 21.28
N THR A 89 -8.58 -12.35 20.36
CA THR A 89 -8.39 -12.59 18.94
C THR A 89 -7.15 -11.83 18.49
N HIS A 90 -6.33 -12.53 17.73
CA HIS A 90 -5.08 -11.94 17.20
C HIS A 90 -5.32 -11.49 15.79
N TYR A 91 -4.81 -10.31 15.47
CA TYR A 91 -4.98 -9.74 14.14
C TYR A 91 -3.64 -9.28 13.59
N LYS A 92 -3.48 -9.46 12.29
CA LYS A 92 -2.40 -8.81 11.55
C LYS A 92 -2.96 -7.52 10.97
N LEU A 93 -2.33 -6.41 11.32
CA LEU A 93 -2.72 -5.09 10.80
C LEU A 93 -1.71 -4.67 9.75
N TYR A 94 -2.20 -4.32 8.56
CA TYR A 94 -1.33 -3.98 7.43
C TYR A 94 -1.29 -2.47 7.24
N LYS A 95 -0.08 -1.92 7.26
CA LYS A 95 0.13 -0.50 7.07
C LYS A 95 -0.13 -0.13 5.61
N GLY A 96 -0.83 0.97 5.37
CA GLY A 96 -1.06 1.44 4.01
C GLY A 96 0.22 1.99 3.39
N SER A 97 0.33 1.84 2.08
CA SER A 97 1.59 2.12 1.38
C SER A 97 1.99 3.58 1.41
N SER A 98 1.04 4.49 1.58
CA SER A 98 1.39 5.91 1.62
C SER A 98 2.28 6.25 2.81
N GLU A 99 2.35 5.37 3.80
CA GLU A 99 3.16 5.58 5.01
C GLU A 99 4.49 4.84 4.98
N TYR A 100 4.79 4.17 3.87
CA TYR A 100 6.00 3.35 3.78
C TYR A 100 7.24 4.22 3.61
N ASP A 101 8.36 3.75 4.20
CA ASP A 101 9.66 4.33 3.87
C ASP A 101 10.11 3.80 2.51
N THR A 102 11.27 4.25 2.06
CA THR A 102 11.77 3.91 0.72
C THR A 102 11.94 2.41 0.56
N LYS A 103 12.52 1.74 1.56
CA LYS A 103 12.77 0.31 1.47
C LYS A 103 11.47 -0.48 1.45
N GLU A 104 10.53 -0.11 2.30
CA GLU A 104 9.22 -0.77 2.36
C GLU A 104 8.47 -0.62 1.05
N MET A 105 8.48 0.60 0.50
CA MET A 105 7.81 0.84 -0.76
C MET A 105 8.47 0.08 -1.91
N TYR A 106 9.80 0.00 -1.90
CA TYR A 106 10.50 -0.72 -2.96
C TYR A 106 10.10 -2.19 -2.96
N ILE A 107 10.06 -2.81 -1.78
CA ILE A 107 9.68 -4.22 -1.67
C ILE A 107 8.25 -4.44 -2.17
N LEU A 108 7.33 -3.58 -1.76
CA LEU A 108 5.94 -3.71 -2.18
C LEU A 108 5.80 -3.51 -3.69
N LEU A 109 6.39 -2.43 -4.21
CA LEU A 109 6.26 -2.13 -5.63
C LEU A 109 6.90 -3.21 -6.49
N GLU A 110 8.07 -3.69 -6.09
CA GLU A 110 8.74 -4.76 -6.82
C GLU A 110 7.87 -6.00 -6.88
N GLY A 111 7.25 -6.37 -5.76
CA GLY A 111 6.35 -7.53 -5.73
C GLY A 111 5.16 -7.35 -6.66
N VAL A 112 4.54 -6.17 -6.64
CA VAL A 112 3.39 -5.92 -7.49
C VAL A 112 3.78 -5.93 -8.96
N VAL A 113 4.95 -5.38 -9.29
CA VAL A 113 5.45 -5.41 -10.67
C VAL A 113 5.62 -6.84 -11.14
N GLN A 114 6.19 -7.71 -10.30
CA GLN A 114 6.36 -9.10 -10.67
C GLN A 114 5.02 -9.81 -10.88
N GLU A 115 4.05 -9.53 -10.02
CA GLU A 115 2.72 -10.10 -10.20
C GLU A 115 2.10 -9.66 -11.52
N ALA A 116 2.25 -8.39 -11.86
CA ALA A 116 1.70 -7.86 -13.11
C ALA A 116 2.38 -8.53 -14.30
N ARG A 117 3.69 -8.68 -14.25
CA ARG A 117 4.43 -9.31 -15.36
C ARG A 117 4.02 -10.75 -15.56
N GLN A 118 3.77 -11.48 -14.47
CA GLN A 118 3.33 -12.88 -14.57
C GLN A 118 1.97 -12.98 -15.26
N LEU A 119 1.15 -11.96 -15.16
CA LEU A 119 -0.15 -11.93 -15.82
C LEU A 119 -0.08 -11.39 -17.26
N GLY A 120 1.12 -11.10 -17.73
CA GLY A 120 1.30 -10.58 -19.08
C GLY A 120 1.04 -9.09 -19.22
N ILE A 121 0.93 -8.38 -18.10
CA ILE A 121 0.73 -6.94 -18.12
C ILE A 121 2.06 -6.26 -18.39
N LYS A 122 2.06 -5.31 -19.31
CA LYS A 122 3.26 -4.53 -19.59
C LYS A 122 3.50 -3.53 -18.47
N THR A 123 4.69 -3.56 -17.90
CA THR A 123 5.07 -2.64 -16.84
C THR A 123 6.17 -1.72 -17.32
N LYS A 124 6.47 -0.70 -16.50
CA LYS A 124 7.60 0.17 -16.77
C LYS A 124 8.89 -0.63 -16.68
N GLU A 125 9.91 -0.15 -17.38
CA GLU A 125 11.23 -0.78 -17.32
C GLU A 125 11.85 -0.57 -15.94
N ASP A 126 12.78 -1.45 -15.59
CA ASP A 126 13.39 -1.38 -14.27
C ASP A 126 14.04 -0.01 -13.99
N TYR A 127 14.68 0.59 -15.00
CA TYR A 127 15.31 1.89 -14.76
C TYR A 127 14.27 2.99 -14.53
N GLU A 128 13.09 2.87 -15.12
CA GLU A 128 12.02 3.82 -14.89
C GLU A 128 11.47 3.67 -13.47
N ILE A 129 11.36 2.42 -13.01
CA ILE A 129 10.89 2.15 -11.66
C ILE A 129 11.87 2.71 -10.65
N GLU A 130 13.18 2.56 -10.91
CA GLU A 130 14.19 3.11 -10.03
C GLU A 130 14.07 4.63 -9.92
N LYS A 131 13.78 5.29 -11.03
CA LYS A 131 13.61 6.75 -11.00
C LYS A 131 12.41 7.14 -10.15
N ILE A 132 11.31 6.41 -10.28
CA ILE A 132 10.13 6.67 -9.46
C ILE A 132 10.48 6.51 -7.99
N MET A 133 11.24 5.48 -7.66
CA MET A 133 11.62 5.23 -6.28
C MET A 133 12.57 6.29 -5.72
N GLU A 134 13.43 6.85 -6.57
CA GLU A 134 14.30 7.94 -6.12
C GLU A 134 13.51 9.13 -5.63
N ALA A 135 12.32 9.34 -6.18
CA ALA A 135 11.46 10.44 -5.77
C ALA A 135 10.64 10.12 -4.53
N TRP A 136 10.69 8.90 -4.03
CA TRP A 136 9.95 8.50 -2.85
C TRP A 136 10.82 8.74 -1.61
N CYS A 137 10.68 9.90 -1.03
CA CYS A 137 11.54 10.29 0.09
C CYS A 137 10.80 10.15 1.41
N LYS A 138 10.77 8.94 1.91
CA LYS A 138 10.11 8.69 3.19
C LYS A 138 10.99 7.95 4.16
#